data_272a877ea1760e9acc7ef52dd918c612
#
_entry.id   272a877ea1760e9acc7ef52dd918c612
#
_cell.length_a   1.000
_cell.length_b   1.000
_cell.length_c   1.000
_cell.angle_alpha   90.00
_cell.angle_beta   90.00
_cell.angle_gamma   90.00
#
_symmetry.space_group_name_H-M   'P 1'
#
loop_
_entity.id
_entity.type
_entity.pdbx_description
1 polymer ?
#
loop_
_entity_poly.entity_id
_entity_poly.type
_entity_poly.pdbx_seq_one_letter_code
_entity_poly.pdbx_strand_id
1 'polypeptide(L)'
;MIFEKLKDIIAEQLGVDAGEVTAEANIQDDLGADSLDVVDLITTIEDEFDLSIPDEAVEEIKTVGDIVNYIEKNTESEDAE
;
A
#
# COMPACT_ATOMS: atom_id res chain seq x y z
N MET A 1 -13.25 0.82 -3.47
CA MET A 1 -12.41 1.95 -3.11
C MET A 1 -10.98 1.49 -2.90
N ILE A 2 -10.05 2.30 -3.30
CA ILE A 2 -8.63 1.93 -3.22
C ILE A 2 -8.19 1.68 -1.79
N PHE A 3 -8.54 2.58 -0.89
CA PHE A 3 -8.09 2.45 0.49
C PHE A 3 -8.61 1.17 1.14
N GLU A 4 -9.85 0.84 0.92
CA GLU A 4 -10.42 -0.34 1.55
C GLU A 4 -9.82 -1.62 1.01
N LYS A 5 -9.60 -1.67 -0.29
CA LYS A 5 -8.96 -2.83 -0.88
C LYS A 5 -7.53 -2.95 -0.38
N LEU A 6 -6.83 -1.83 -0.34
CA LEU A 6 -5.46 -1.80 0.16
C LEU A 6 -5.40 -2.22 1.62
N LYS A 7 -6.35 -1.76 2.41
CA LYS A 7 -6.40 -2.10 3.82
C LYS A 7 -6.49 -3.60 4.02
N ASP A 8 -7.36 -4.26 3.25
CA ASP A 8 -7.51 -5.70 3.36
C ASP A 8 -6.23 -6.41 2.96
N ILE A 9 -5.59 -5.94 1.88
CA ILE A 9 -4.34 -6.53 1.42
C ILE A 9 -3.27 -6.42 2.50
N ILE A 10 -3.13 -5.24 3.08
CA ILE A 10 -2.11 -5.02 4.10
C ILE A 10 -2.38 -5.86 5.33
N ALA A 11 -3.63 -5.87 5.78
CA ALA A 11 -3.99 -6.63 6.96
C ALA A 11 -3.66 -8.10 6.79
N GLU A 12 -3.96 -8.64 5.63
CA GLU A 12 -3.73 -10.04 5.37
C GLU A 12 -2.24 -10.33 5.20
N GLN A 13 -1.55 -9.45 4.49
CA GLN A 13 -0.14 -9.65 4.18
C GLN A 13 0.73 -9.54 5.43
N LEU A 14 0.43 -8.59 6.30
CA LEU A 14 1.24 -8.35 7.48
C LEU A 14 0.68 -9.02 8.73
N GLY A 15 -0.50 -9.60 8.64
CA GLY A 15 -1.09 -10.28 9.78
C GLY A 15 -1.54 -9.34 10.89
N VAL A 16 -2.02 -8.15 10.52
CA VAL A 16 -2.52 -7.19 11.49
C VAL A 16 -4.01 -7.00 11.28
N ASP A 17 -4.68 -6.41 12.27
CA ASP A 17 -6.10 -6.13 12.15
C ASP A 17 -6.33 -5.01 11.15
N ALA A 18 -7.39 -5.16 10.35
CA ALA A 18 -7.73 -4.13 9.39
C ALA A 18 -7.96 -2.78 10.08
N GLY A 19 -8.44 -2.81 11.32
CA GLY A 19 -8.66 -1.59 12.07
C GLY A 19 -7.39 -0.83 12.39
N GLU A 20 -6.25 -1.50 12.35
CA GLU A 20 -4.97 -0.85 12.58
C GLU A 20 -4.42 -0.21 11.33
N VAL A 21 -4.97 -0.56 10.18
CA VAL A 21 -4.48 -0.05 8.90
C VAL A 21 -5.19 1.26 8.58
N THR A 22 -4.57 2.37 8.99
CA THR A 22 -5.11 3.69 8.73
C THR A 22 -4.18 4.42 7.78
N ALA A 23 -4.68 5.51 7.20
CA ALA A 23 -3.86 6.28 6.27
C ALA A 23 -2.58 6.79 6.92
N GLU A 24 -2.64 7.08 8.21
CA GLU A 24 -1.49 7.61 8.92
C GLU A 24 -0.57 6.52 9.46
N ALA A 25 -0.99 5.28 9.41
CA ALA A 25 -0.19 4.18 9.95
C ALA A 25 1.11 4.04 9.16
N ASN A 26 2.21 4.00 9.89
CA ASN A 26 3.51 3.77 9.28
C ASN A 26 3.70 2.27 9.11
N ILE A 27 4.01 1.85 7.89
CA ILE A 27 4.07 0.43 7.58
C ILE A 27 5.12 -0.27 8.44
N GLN A 28 6.27 0.33 8.62
CA GLN A 28 7.32 -0.30 9.39
C GLN A 28 7.17 -0.09 10.88
N ASP A 29 6.86 1.14 11.29
CA ASP A 29 6.80 1.47 12.71
C ASP A 29 5.51 1.02 13.36
N ASP A 30 4.40 1.25 12.69
CA ASP A 30 3.09 0.96 13.30
C ASP A 30 2.62 -0.44 12.99
N LEU A 31 2.90 -0.94 11.80
CA LEU A 31 2.41 -2.24 11.38
C LEU A 31 3.48 -3.32 11.49
N GLY A 32 4.70 -2.94 11.80
CA GLY A 32 5.75 -3.90 12.10
C GLY A 32 6.37 -4.60 10.90
N ALA A 33 6.23 -4.05 9.71
CA ALA A 33 6.82 -4.67 8.52
C ALA A 33 8.30 -4.33 8.43
N ASP A 34 9.11 -5.32 8.07
CA ASP A 34 10.51 -5.03 7.79
C ASP A 34 10.68 -4.84 6.28
N SER A 35 11.92 -4.70 5.84
CA SER A 35 12.19 -4.39 4.43
C SER A 35 11.63 -5.45 3.49
N LEU A 36 11.77 -6.71 3.86
CA LEU A 36 11.27 -7.79 3.01
C LEU A 36 9.76 -7.79 2.96
N ASP A 37 9.13 -7.52 4.10
CA ASP A 37 7.68 -7.44 4.15
C ASP A 37 7.16 -6.33 3.26
N VAL A 38 7.86 -5.20 3.26
CA VAL A 38 7.46 -4.08 2.42
C VAL A 38 7.57 -4.45 0.95
N VAL A 39 8.65 -5.12 0.56
CA VAL A 39 8.83 -5.53 -0.82
C VAL A 39 7.73 -6.50 -1.23
N ASP A 40 7.43 -7.47 -0.38
CA ASP A 40 6.36 -8.42 -0.69
C ASP A 40 5.02 -7.72 -0.81
N LEU A 41 4.77 -6.78 0.09
CA LEU A 41 3.51 -6.04 0.06
C LEU A 41 3.38 -5.24 -1.23
N ILE A 42 4.44 -4.57 -1.63
CA ILE A 42 4.43 -3.79 -2.86
C ILE A 42 4.16 -4.68 -4.06
N THR A 43 4.78 -5.86 -4.09
CA THR A 43 4.56 -6.79 -5.18
C THR A 43 3.09 -7.20 -5.27
N THR A 44 2.49 -7.48 -4.12
CA THR A 44 1.08 -7.85 -4.08
C THR A 44 0.21 -6.70 -4.58
N ILE A 45 0.55 -5.48 -4.17
CA ILE A 45 -0.20 -4.31 -4.61
C ILE A 45 -0.10 -4.13 -6.11
N GLU A 46 1.08 -4.34 -6.65
CA GLU A 46 1.27 -4.22 -8.10
C GLU A 46 0.36 -5.19 -8.84
N ASP A 47 0.26 -6.41 -8.31
CA ASP A 47 -0.59 -7.42 -8.92
C ASP A 47 -2.06 -7.06 -8.83
N GLU A 48 -2.49 -6.62 -7.64
CA GLU A 48 -3.90 -6.39 -7.39
C GLU A 48 -4.42 -5.16 -8.13
N PHE A 49 -3.58 -4.15 -8.27
CA PHE A 49 -3.99 -2.91 -8.92
C PHE A 49 -3.46 -2.78 -10.34
N ASP A 50 -2.73 -3.77 -10.80
CA ASP A 50 -2.22 -3.81 -12.18
C ASP A 50 -1.41 -2.57 -12.51
N LEU A 51 -0.42 -2.28 -11.69
CA LEU A 51 0.46 -1.15 -11.91
C LEU A 51 1.87 -1.51 -11.46
N SER A 52 2.82 -0.63 -11.78
CA SER A 52 4.21 -0.83 -11.40
C SER A 52 4.63 0.22 -10.40
N ILE A 53 5.35 -0.21 -9.37
CA ILE A 53 5.87 0.71 -8.36
C ILE A 53 7.39 0.56 -8.36
N PRO A 54 8.12 1.53 -8.92
CA PRO A 54 9.58 1.42 -8.97
C PRO A 54 10.21 1.56 -7.59
N ASP A 55 11.43 1.10 -7.47
CA ASP A 55 12.13 1.16 -6.19
C ASP A 55 12.20 2.57 -5.63
N GLU A 56 12.34 3.55 -6.50
CA GLU A 56 12.40 4.93 -6.06
C GLU A 56 11.14 5.33 -5.32
N ALA A 57 10.00 4.90 -5.84
CA ALA A 57 8.73 5.20 -5.19
C ALA A 57 8.58 4.44 -3.89
N VAL A 58 9.07 3.21 -3.87
CA VAL A 58 9.00 2.40 -2.66
C VAL A 58 9.74 3.08 -1.51
N GLU A 59 10.88 3.68 -1.81
CA GLU A 59 11.65 4.34 -0.77
C GLU A 59 10.93 5.54 -0.17
N GLU A 60 10.04 6.14 -0.93
CA GLU A 60 9.29 7.29 -0.43
C GLU A 60 8.00 6.89 0.27
N ILE A 61 7.61 5.66 0.11
CA ILE A 61 6.38 5.16 0.75
C ILE A 61 6.70 4.77 2.18
N LYS A 62 6.08 5.47 3.12
CA LYS A 62 6.28 5.18 4.54
C LYS A 62 4.98 4.86 5.24
N THR A 63 3.88 5.45 4.81
CA THR A 63 2.59 5.22 5.43
C THR A 63 1.64 4.60 4.43
N VAL A 64 0.53 4.11 4.96
CA VAL A 64 -0.53 3.56 4.11
C VAL A 64 -1.04 4.62 3.16
N GLY A 65 -1.18 5.86 3.66
CA GLY A 65 -1.65 6.96 2.83
C GLY A 65 -0.72 7.24 1.66
N ASP A 66 0.58 7.05 1.85
CA ASP A 66 1.53 7.25 0.76
C ASP A 66 1.25 6.25 -0.36
N ILE A 67 0.93 5.02 0.00
CA ILE A 67 0.60 4.00 -0.99
C ILE A 67 -0.67 4.37 -1.72
N VAL A 68 -1.68 4.79 -0.97
CA VAL A 68 -2.96 5.17 -1.58
C VAL A 68 -2.75 6.30 -2.58
N ASN A 69 -1.98 7.30 -2.19
CA ASN A 69 -1.71 8.42 -3.07
C ASN A 69 -1.01 7.97 -4.35
N TYR A 70 -0.06 7.07 -4.21
CA TYR A 70 0.66 6.59 -5.37
C TYR A 70 -0.27 5.84 -6.31
N ILE A 71 -1.11 4.99 -5.76
CA ILE A 71 -2.05 4.22 -6.57
C ILE A 71 -3.02 5.15 -7.28
N GLU A 72 -3.54 6.13 -6.55
CA GLU A 72 -4.49 7.06 -7.14
C GLU A 72 -3.88 7.83 -8.30
N LYS A 73 -2.62 8.21 -8.16
CA LYS A 73 -1.96 8.93 -9.22
C LYS A 73 -1.81 8.07 -10.47
N ASN A 74 -1.56 6.80 -10.28
CA ASN A 74 -1.30 5.91 -11.40
C ASN A 74 -2.56 5.31 -12.00
N THR A 75 -3.66 5.38 -11.29
CA THR A 75 -4.95 4.91 -11.81
C THR A 75 -5.91 6.05 -12.02
N GLU A 76 -5.39 7.24 -12.03
CA GLU A 76 -6.20 8.45 -12.09
C GLU A 76 -7.09 8.50 -13.30
N SER A 77 -6.60 8.03 -14.42
CA SER A 77 -7.38 8.07 -15.65
C SER A 77 -8.63 7.21 -15.53
N GLU A 78 -8.55 6.15 -14.77
CA GLU A 78 -9.71 5.29 -14.57
C GLU A 78 -10.73 5.97 -13.67
N ASP A 79 -10.23 6.63 -12.66
CA ASP A 79 -11.11 7.32 -11.72
C ASP A 79 -11.81 8.51 -12.37
N ALA A 80 -11.18 9.10 -13.33
CA ALA A 80 -11.71 10.28 -13.99
C ALA A 80 -13.02 9.99 -14.72
N GLU A 81 -13.29 8.76 -14.93
CA GLU A 81 -14.53 8.40 -15.58
C GLU A 81 -15.69 8.56 -14.64
#